data_305ee602ae1087e8e773ae42fca5decf
#
_entry.id   305ee602ae1087e8e773ae42fca5decf
#
_cell.length_a   1.000
_cell.length_b   1.000
_cell.length_c   1.000
_cell.angle_alpha   90.00
_cell.angle_beta   90.00
_cell.angle_gamma   90.00
#
_symmetry.space_group_name_H-M   'P 1'
#
loop_
_entity.id
_entity.type
_entity.pdbx_description
1 polymer ?
#
loop_
_entity_poly.entity_id
_entity_poly.type
_entity_poly.pdbx_seq_one_letter_code
_entity_poly.pdbx_strand_id
1 'polypeptide(L)'
;GQVFAMSNIHLPSDPYGPYQIMEDMGLEEVLASEEATRMPVLNTFIPTWKRLLKEKMPLVIVGDFNSPSHLDWIDSTIGIRNANKFAVQWPQSKAVEDLGMIDTYREIYPDPKKVPGITWTLGYPYPRIEEDEVVDRIDFIFAQKNTKVLSSGIIGPNGGPDVTYGLTPYPSDHLAVVSEIEIVPVEPPAYIAANKVRYEQGDFLNVAYHAPKGDEDSIRIVKVGDDPIKQAMVASAPQEAGFFGALTFGTQMLPVGKYEAVLVSDGKNVQRSAFWVVAKGAIPKINSNKSTYAAGESIIVTWENAYARKFDWIGIFSTSNPDIYYTQASFAYTKAAVNGQMVFTSEQTGGALPAGQYEVRYLSDDSYIVSAAKKFTVTP
;
A
#
# COMPACT_ATOMS: atom_id res chain seq x y z
N GLY A 1 2.67 26.27 -8.52
CA GLY A 1 2.21 25.16 -9.33
C GLY A 1 0.84 24.71 -8.91
N GLN A 2 0.22 23.86 -9.70
CA GLN A 2 -1.07 23.27 -9.42
C GLN A 2 -0.90 21.74 -9.32
N VAL A 3 -1.77 21.07 -8.56
CA VAL A 3 -1.62 19.64 -8.24
C VAL A 3 -2.93 18.88 -8.41
N PHE A 4 -2.79 17.57 -8.58
CA PHE A 4 -3.83 16.58 -8.38
C PHE A 4 -3.25 15.39 -7.60
N ALA A 5 -4.08 14.54 -7.04
CA ALA A 5 -3.66 13.35 -6.31
C ALA A 5 -3.77 12.11 -7.20
N MET A 6 -2.76 11.25 -7.11
CA MET A 6 -2.80 9.91 -7.70
C MET A 6 -2.56 8.88 -6.61
N SER A 7 -3.40 7.85 -6.55
CA SER A 7 -3.24 6.71 -5.66
C SER A 7 -2.99 5.46 -6.50
N ASN A 8 -1.83 4.83 -6.32
CA ASN A 8 -1.51 3.56 -6.94
C ASN A 8 -1.63 2.45 -5.89
N ILE A 9 -2.40 1.41 -6.18
CA ILE A 9 -2.63 0.29 -5.28
C ILE A 9 -2.33 -1.04 -5.96
N HIS A 10 -2.01 -2.05 -5.15
CA HIS A 10 -1.89 -3.44 -5.55
C HIS A 10 -2.53 -4.26 -4.43
N LEU A 11 -3.69 -4.87 -4.68
CA LEU A 11 -4.41 -5.66 -3.69
C LEU A 11 -3.88 -7.10 -3.66
N PRO A 12 -4.15 -7.88 -2.59
CA PRO A 12 -3.74 -9.28 -2.49
C PRO A 12 -4.23 -10.13 -3.66
N SER A 13 -3.36 -10.98 -4.20
CA SER A 13 -3.67 -11.87 -5.33
C SER A 13 -4.57 -13.05 -4.91
N ASP A 14 -4.31 -13.61 -3.73
CA ASP A 14 -4.94 -14.84 -3.27
C ASP A 14 -5.79 -14.66 -2.01
N PRO A 15 -6.85 -15.49 -1.89
CA PRO A 15 -7.46 -16.34 -2.90
C PRO A 15 -8.14 -15.51 -4.00
N TYR A 16 -8.08 -15.93 -5.27
CA TYR A 16 -8.66 -15.20 -6.39
C TYR A 16 -10.12 -15.65 -6.65
N GLY A 17 -11.07 -14.73 -6.50
CA GLY A 17 -12.49 -15.03 -6.56
C GLY A 17 -12.96 -15.76 -7.83
N PRO A 18 -12.53 -15.38 -9.05
CA PRO A 18 -12.86 -16.12 -10.26
C PRO A 18 -12.40 -17.58 -10.27
N TYR A 19 -11.23 -17.92 -9.71
CA TYR A 19 -10.83 -19.33 -9.56
C TYR A 19 -11.73 -20.07 -8.57
N GLN A 20 -12.10 -19.44 -7.46
CA GLN A 20 -13.05 -20.03 -6.50
C GLN A 20 -14.40 -20.35 -7.17
N ILE A 21 -14.88 -19.49 -8.09
CA ILE A 21 -16.09 -19.76 -8.88
C ILE A 21 -15.90 -20.93 -9.84
N MET A 22 -14.73 -21.06 -10.46
CA MET A 22 -14.43 -22.23 -11.30
C MET A 22 -14.44 -23.53 -10.51
N GLU A 23 -14.00 -23.52 -9.27
CA GLU A 23 -14.02 -24.62 -8.31
C GLU A 23 -15.40 -24.84 -7.67
N ASP A 24 -16.46 -24.27 -8.27
CA ASP A 24 -17.87 -24.41 -7.85
C ASP A 24 -18.22 -23.77 -6.50
N MET A 25 -17.40 -22.83 -6.00
CA MET A 25 -17.75 -22.03 -4.82
C MET A 25 -18.94 -21.12 -5.13
N GLY A 26 -19.87 -21.00 -4.18
CA GLY A 26 -21.07 -20.19 -4.32
C GLY A 26 -20.77 -18.68 -4.23
N LEU A 27 -21.68 -17.85 -4.81
CA LEU A 27 -21.52 -16.39 -4.83
C LEU A 27 -21.30 -15.78 -3.43
N GLU A 28 -22.09 -16.22 -2.44
CA GLU A 28 -21.98 -15.72 -1.07
C GLU A 28 -20.61 -16.02 -0.44
N GLU A 29 -20.07 -17.20 -0.68
CA GLU A 29 -18.77 -17.63 -0.17
C GLU A 29 -17.64 -16.86 -0.83
N VAL A 30 -17.72 -16.63 -2.16
CA VAL A 30 -16.74 -15.81 -2.90
C VAL A 30 -16.74 -14.36 -2.40
N LEU A 31 -17.91 -13.75 -2.22
CA LEU A 31 -18.01 -12.40 -1.69
C LEU A 31 -17.48 -12.31 -0.25
N ALA A 32 -17.74 -13.32 0.59
CA ALA A 32 -17.17 -13.38 1.94
C ALA A 32 -15.65 -13.51 1.90
N SER A 33 -15.09 -14.25 0.95
CA SER A 33 -13.64 -14.33 0.73
C SER A 33 -13.05 -12.97 0.33
N GLU A 34 -13.68 -12.23 -0.57
CA GLU A 34 -13.27 -10.87 -0.96
C GLU A 34 -13.31 -9.89 0.22
N GLU A 35 -14.37 -9.95 1.04
CA GLU A 35 -14.49 -9.15 2.27
C GLU A 35 -13.43 -9.49 3.31
N ALA A 36 -12.98 -10.73 3.37
CA ALA A 36 -11.94 -11.17 4.31
C ALA A 36 -10.51 -10.85 3.85
N THR A 37 -10.27 -10.72 2.56
CA THR A 37 -8.91 -10.62 1.97
C THR A 37 -8.60 -9.23 1.41
N ARG A 38 -9.27 -8.78 0.37
CA ARG A 38 -8.96 -7.53 -0.35
C ARG A 38 -9.58 -6.31 0.29
N MET A 39 -10.82 -6.42 0.79
CA MET A 39 -11.51 -5.27 1.40
C MET A 39 -10.81 -4.72 2.64
N PRO A 40 -10.20 -5.51 3.55
CA PRO A 40 -9.42 -4.95 4.65
C PRO A 40 -8.26 -4.06 4.19
N VAL A 41 -7.59 -4.45 3.09
CA VAL A 41 -6.50 -3.64 2.52
C VAL A 41 -7.05 -2.38 1.85
N LEU A 42 -8.08 -2.51 1.00
CA LEU A 42 -8.73 -1.38 0.34
C LEU A 42 -9.25 -0.36 1.36
N ASN A 43 -9.83 -0.82 2.46
CA ASN A 43 -10.36 0.02 3.53
C ASN A 43 -9.28 0.86 4.24
N THR A 44 -8.00 0.54 4.09
CA THR A 44 -6.91 1.41 4.60
C THR A 44 -6.73 2.67 3.76
N PHE A 45 -7.09 2.65 2.49
CA PHE A 45 -6.97 3.78 1.56
C PHE A 45 -8.22 4.68 1.55
N ILE A 46 -9.41 4.10 1.70
CA ILE A 46 -10.70 4.80 1.60
C ILE A 46 -10.79 6.07 2.48
N PRO A 47 -10.33 6.10 3.74
CA PRO A 47 -10.36 7.32 4.54
C PRO A 47 -9.56 8.47 3.94
N THR A 48 -8.39 8.17 3.36
CA THR A 48 -7.55 9.16 2.66
C THR A 48 -8.25 9.67 1.41
N TRP A 49 -8.83 8.78 0.59
CA TRP A 49 -9.56 9.17 -0.61
C TRP A 49 -10.77 10.05 -0.29
N LYS A 50 -11.58 9.66 0.72
CA LYS A 50 -12.71 10.47 1.20
C LYS A 50 -12.28 11.86 1.67
N ARG A 51 -11.14 11.96 2.35
CA ARG A 51 -10.58 13.24 2.76
C ARG A 51 -10.19 14.10 1.57
N LEU A 52 -9.44 13.54 0.58
CA LEU A 52 -9.03 14.24 -0.63
C LEU A 52 -10.24 14.74 -1.42
N LEU A 53 -11.25 13.88 -1.60
CA LEU A 53 -12.50 14.25 -2.29
C LEU A 53 -13.27 15.37 -1.56
N LYS A 54 -13.33 15.29 -0.23
CA LYS A 54 -13.93 16.35 0.60
C LYS A 54 -13.18 17.68 0.48
N GLU A 55 -11.86 17.63 0.37
CA GLU A 55 -10.99 18.79 0.15
C GLU A 55 -11.01 19.27 -1.32
N LYS A 56 -11.82 18.66 -2.17
CA LYS A 56 -11.92 18.96 -3.62
C LYS A 56 -10.61 18.75 -4.37
N MET A 57 -9.72 17.90 -3.86
CA MET A 57 -8.52 17.49 -4.56
C MET A 57 -8.91 16.58 -5.72
N PRO A 58 -8.53 16.89 -6.96
CA PRO A 58 -8.72 15.95 -8.07
C PRO A 58 -7.97 14.66 -7.79
N LEU A 59 -8.68 13.53 -7.87
CA LEU A 59 -8.14 12.21 -7.50
C LEU A 59 -8.24 11.24 -8.67
N VAL A 60 -7.15 10.54 -8.93
CA VAL A 60 -7.07 9.38 -9.83
C VAL A 60 -6.61 8.18 -9.01
N ILE A 61 -7.28 7.04 -9.13
CA ILE A 61 -6.92 5.78 -8.48
C ILE A 61 -6.54 4.79 -9.57
N VAL A 62 -5.36 4.21 -9.46
CA VAL A 62 -4.83 3.27 -10.47
C VAL A 62 -4.26 2.03 -9.77
N GLY A 63 -4.15 0.95 -10.52
CA GLY A 63 -3.41 -0.23 -10.09
C GLY A 63 -4.10 -1.54 -10.37
N ASP A 64 -3.43 -2.61 -9.91
CA ASP A 64 -3.93 -3.96 -9.92
C ASP A 64 -4.79 -4.20 -8.67
N PHE A 65 -6.07 -4.46 -8.91
CA PHE A 65 -7.03 -4.76 -7.85
C PHE A 65 -7.06 -6.25 -7.49
N ASN A 66 -6.44 -7.10 -8.31
CA ASN A 66 -6.53 -8.56 -8.19
C ASN A 66 -7.98 -9.06 -8.00
N SER A 67 -8.92 -8.32 -8.57
CA SER A 67 -10.36 -8.58 -8.54
C SER A 67 -10.98 -7.97 -9.79
N PRO A 68 -11.93 -8.64 -10.45
CA PRO A 68 -12.61 -8.08 -11.62
C PRO A 68 -13.46 -6.85 -11.29
N SER A 69 -13.95 -6.18 -12.32
CA SER A 69 -14.92 -5.10 -12.16
C SER A 69 -16.35 -5.63 -12.10
N HIS A 70 -17.16 -5.05 -11.20
CA HIS A 70 -18.61 -5.26 -11.18
C HIS A 70 -19.29 -4.81 -12.48
N LEU A 71 -18.63 -3.95 -13.29
CA LEU A 71 -19.10 -3.53 -14.60
C LEU A 71 -18.81 -4.56 -15.70
N ASP A 72 -17.98 -5.56 -15.43
CA ASP A 72 -17.56 -6.59 -16.37
C ASP A 72 -18.27 -7.93 -16.12
N TRP A 73 -18.68 -8.19 -14.89
CA TRP A 73 -19.38 -9.40 -14.48
C TRP A 73 -20.88 -9.11 -14.29
N ILE A 74 -21.56 -8.87 -15.41
CA ILE A 74 -22.98 -8.54 -15.50
C ILE A 74 -23.76 -9.66 -16.18
N ASP A 75 -25.09 -9.62 -16.12
CA ASP A 75 -25.95 -10.68 -16.68
C ASP A 75 -25.64 -11.01 -18.16
N SER A 76 -25.35 -9.98 -18.96
CA SER A 76 -25.04 -10.18 -20.38
C SER A 76 -23.69 -10.84 -20.67
N THR A 77 -22.81 -10.95 -19.67
CA THR A 77 -21.50 -11.61 -19.79
C THR A 77 -21.46 -13.01 -19.19
N ILE A 78 -22.55 -13.48 -18.59
CA ILE A 78 -22.64 -14.85 -18.05
C ILE A 78 -22.36 -15.86 -19.16
N GLY A 79 -21.47 -16.82 -18.88
CA GLY A 79 -21.09 -17.89 -19.78
C GLY A 79 -20.19 -17.51 -20.96
N ILE A 80 -19.74 -16.25 -21.04
CA ILE A 80 -18.77 -15.84 -22.07
C ILE A 80 -17.37 -16.35 -21.75
N ARG A 81 -17.03 -16.39 -20.47
CA ARG A 81 -15.77 -16.91 -19.94
C ARG A 81 -16.04 -18.07 -19.00
N ASN A 82 -15.06 -18.98 -18.86
CA ASN A 82 -15.20 -20.21 -18.07
C ASN A 82 -15.59 -19.97 -16.60
N ALA A 83 -15.04 -18.93 -15.95
CA ALA A 83 -15.34 -18.58 -14.57
C ALA A 83 -16.65 -17.79 -14.39
N ASN A 84 -17.17 -17.16 -15.46
CA ASN A 84 -18.29 -16.22 -15.35
C ASN A 84 -19.63 -16.96 -15.32
N LYS A 85 -19.91 -17.68 -14.20
CA LYS A 85 -21.13 -18.48 -14.00
C LYS A 85 -22.34 -17.64 -13.58
N PHE A 86 -22.13 -16.44 -13.02
CA PHE A 86 -23.17 -15.50 -12.57
C PHE A 86 -22.64 -14.05 -12.56
N ALA A 87 -23.56 -13.08 -12.52
CA ALA A 87 -23.19 -11.68 -12.31
C ALA A 87 -22.67 -11.46 -10.89
N VAL A 88 -21.60 -10.67 -10.74
CA VAL A 88 -20.97 -10.41 -9.44
C VAL A 88 -20.77 -8.91 -9.22
N GLN A 89 -21.26 -8.41 -8.11
CA GLN A 89 -20.97 -7.07 -7.64
C GLN A 89 -19.66 -7.06 -6.85
N TRP A 90 -18.53 -7.14 -7.55
CA TRP A 90 -17.21 -7.19 -6.94
C TRP A 90 -17.00 -6.00 -5.99
N PRO A 91 -16.80 -6.25 -4.69
CA PRO A 91 -16.86 -5.19 -3.67
C PRO A 91 -15.78 -4.13 -3.83
N GLN A 92 -14.61 -4.47 -4.37
CA GLN A 92 -13.49 -3.55 -4.53
C GLN A 92 -13.81 -2.43 -5.54
N SER A 93 -14.19 -2.82 -6.75
CA SER A 93 -14.54 -1.87 -7.81
C SER A 93 -15.83 -1.10 -7.47
N LYS A 94 -16.78 -1.76 -6.82
CA LYS A 94 -18.01 -1.13 -6.34
C LYS A 94 -17.75 -0.07 -5.25
N ALA A 95 -16.86 -0.37 -4.29
CA ALA A 95 -16.47 0.58 -3.25
C ALA A 95 -15.82 1.85 -3.82
N VAL A 96 -15.05 1.72 -4.91
CA VAL A 96 -14.44 2.87 -5.59
C VAL A 96 -15.51 3.67 -6.34
N GLU A 97 -16.43 3.02 -7.04
CA GLU A 97 -17.56 3.70 -7.70
C GLU A 97 -18.43 4.46 -6.69
N ASP A 98 -18.71 3.89 -5.51
CA ASP A 98 -19.52 4.49 -4.45
C ASP A 98 -18.86 5.76 -3.84
N LEU A 99 -17.57 5.98 -4.07
CA LEU A 99 -16.89 7.24 -3.78
C LEU A 99 -17.14 8.33 -4.83
N GLY A 100 -17.87 8.03 -5.91
CA GLY A 100 -18.10 8.94 -7.03
C GLY A 100 -16.98 8.92 -8.06
N MET A 101 -16.28 7.79 -8.17
CA MET A 101 -15.28 7.54 -9.22
C MET A 101 -15.92 6.83 -10.40
N ILE A 102 -15.36 7.03 -11.59
CA ILE A 102 -15.73 6.32 -12.83
C ILE A 102 -14.53 5.48 -13.30
N ASP A 103 -14.82 4.32 -13.85
CA ASP A 103 -13.85 3.49 -14.56
C ASP A 103 -13.60 4.08 -15.95
N THR A 104 -12.43 4.62 -16.19
CA THR A 104 -12.11 5.35 -17.42
C THR A 104 -12.15 4.47 -18.66
N TYR A 105 -11.87 3.17 -18.53
CA TYR A 105 -11.97 2.25 -19.65
C TYR A 105 -13.43 1.98 -20.02
N ARG A 106 -14.29 1.75 -19.01
CA ARG A 106 -15.73 1.53 -19.24
C ARG A 106 -16.47 2.79 -19.67
N GLU A 107 -15.97 3.96 -19.36
CA GLU A 107 -16.49 5.22 -19.90
C GLU A 107 -16.34 5.29 -21.44
N ILE A 108 -15.25 4.77 -21.99
CA ILE A 108 -15.00 4.72 -23.44
C ILE A 108 -15.62 3.44 -24.07
N TYR A 109 -15.52 2.31 -23.39
CA TYR A 109 -16.00 1.00 -23.85
C TYR A 109 -17.07 0.43 -22.90
N PRO A 110 -18.32 0.94 -22.95
CA PRO A 110 -19.35 0.61 -21.97
C PRO A 110 -19.90 -0.82 -22.07
N ASP A 111 -19.64 -1.51 -23.17
CA ASP A 111 -20.14 -2.87 -23.40
C ASP A 111 -19.01 -3.90 -23.19
N PRO A 112 -18.93 -4.57 -22.01
CA PRO A 112 -17.88 -5.55 -21.70
C PRO A 112 -17.97 -6.81 -22.52
N LYS A 113 -19.10 -7.07 -23.18
CA LYS A 113 -19.27 -8.18 -24.10
C LYS A 113 -18.56 -7.95 -25.42
N LYS A 114 -18.61 -6.71 -25.94
CA LYS A 114 -17.98 -6.35 -27.21
C LYS A 114 -16.50 -6.05 -27.07
N VAL A 115 -16.13 -5.37 -25.98
CA VAL A 115 -14.76 -4.97 -25.69
C VAL A 115 -14.44 -5.37 -24.25
N PRO A 116 -14.03 -6.63 -24.02
CA PRO A 116 -13.72 -7.14 -22.69
C PRO A 116 -12.63 -6.35 -21.97
N GLY A 117 -11.57 -5.98 -22.68
CA GLY A 117 -10.45 -5.21 -22.13
C GLY A 117 -9.63 -6.01 -21.12
N ILE A 118 -9.44 -7.30 -21.37
CA ILE A 118 -8.72 -8.20 -20.48
C ILE A 118 -7.32 -7.63 -20.20
N THR A 119 -6.90 -7.67 -18.92
CA THR A 119 -5.57 -7.26 -18.51
C THR A 119 -4.76 -8.39 -17.89
N TRP A 120 -5.40 -9.48 -17.45
CA TRP A 120 -4.78 -10.69 -16.91
C TRP A 120 -5.70 -11.92 -17.15
N THR A 121 -5.22 -13.13 -17.48
CA THR A 121 -3.84 -13.42 -17.88
C THR A 121 -3.68 -13.32 -19.39
N LEU A 122 -2.46 -13.08 -19.85
CA LEU A 122 -2.09 -13.19 -21.27
C LEU A 122 -1.82 -14.61 -21.73
N GLY A 123 -1.68 -15.52 -20.76
CA GLY A 123 -1.06 -16.82 -20.97
C GLY A 123 0.48 -16.77 -20.90
N TYR A 124 1.08 -17.89 -20.54
CA TYR A 124 2.53 -18.03 -20.44
C TYR A 124 3.02 -19.31 -21.10
N PRO A 125 3.83 -19.22 -22.16
CA PRO A 125 4.18 -17.98 -22.89
C PRO A 125 2.99 -17.47 -23.72
N TYR A 126 2.89 -16.13 -23.85
CA TYR A 126 1.88 -15.51 -24.70
C TYR A 126 1.87 -16.14 -26.11
N PRO A 127 0.70 -16.44 -26.73
CA PRO A 127 -0.68 -16.22 -26.23
C PRO A 127 -1.32 -17.50 -25.64
N ARG A 128 -0.54 -18.39 -25.07
CA ARG A 128 -1.03 -19.69 -24.59
C ARG A 128 -1.73 -19.51 -23.23
N ILE A 129 -3.06 -19.53 -23.25
CA ILE A 129 -3.93 -19.57 -22.07
C ILE A 129 -4.34 -21.02 -21.84
N GLU A 130 -4.10 -21.57 -20.66
CA GLU A 130 -4.51 -22.93 -20.28
C GLU A 130 -6.03 -22.97 -20.01
N GLU A 131 -6.64 -24.16 -20.07
CA GLU A 131 -8.09 -24.30 -19.89
C GLU A 131 -8.57 -23.94 -18.47
N ASP A 132 -7.69 -24.07 -17.49
CA ASP A 132 -7.93 -23.74 -16.09
C ASP A 132 -7.53 -22.31 -15.71
N GLU A 133 -7.03 -21.53 -16.65
CA GLU A 133 -6.76 -20.10 -16.42
C GLU A 133 -8.01 -19.24 -16.59
N VAL A 134 -8.13 -18.24 -15.73
CA VAL A 134 -9.18 -17.23 -15.80
C VAL A 134 -8.62 -15.95 -16.43
N VAL A 135 -9.39 -15.36 -17.32
CA VAL A 135 -9.01 -14.11 -17.99
C VAL A 135 -9.98 -12.98 -17.60
N ASP A 136 -9.44 -11.93 -16.99
CA ASP A 136 -10.21 -10.82 -16.48
C ASP A 136 -9.51 -9.48 -16.68
N ARG A 137 -10.27 -8.40 -16.56
CA ARG A 137 -9.75 -7.07 -16.39
C ARG A 137 -9.67 -6.77 -14.90
N ILE A 138 -8.45 -6.67 -14.38
CA ILE A 138 -8.15 -6.45 -12.95
C ILE A 138 -7.28 -5.24 -12.71
N ASP A 139 -6.73 -4.65 -13.77
CA ASP A 139 -5.98 -3.39 -13.75
C ASP A 139 -6.90 -2.24 -14.15
N PHE A 140 -6.94 -1.20 -13.36
CA PHE A 140 -7.89 -0.10 -13.52
C PHE A 140 -7.24 1.28 -13.45
N ILE A 141 -7.92 2.23 -14.11
CA ILE A 141 -7.76 3.66 -13.91
C ILE A 141 -9.14 4.22 -13.59
N PHE A 142 -9.33 4.67 -12.35
CA PHE A 142 -10.53 5.37 -11.92
C PHE A 142 -10.25 6.87 -11.80
N ALA A 143 -11.19 7.68 -12.27
CA ALA A 143 -11.16 9.15 -12.14
C ALA A 143 -12.46 9.63 -11.49
N GLN A 144 -12.48 10.87 -10.99
CA GLN A 144 -13.72 11.45 -10.47
C GLN A 144 -14.79 11.55 -11.56
N LYS A 145 -16.06 11.35 -11.21
CA LYS A 145 -17.20 11.31 -12.14
C LYS A 145 -17.33 12.55 -13.05
N ASN A 146 -16.82 13.69 -12.64
CA ASN A 146 -16.81 14.92 -13.44
C ASN A 146 -15.54 15.10 -14.28
N THR A 147 -14.63 14.14 -14.26
CA THR A 147 -13.45 14.13 -15.12
C THR A 147 -13.85 13.75 -16.53
N LYS A 148 -13.37 14.49 -17.52
CA LYS A 148 -13.58 14.15 -18.93
C LYS A 148 -12.55 13.12 -19.37
N VAL A 149 -13.00 11.93 -19.73
CA VAL A 149 -12.17 10.91 -20.36
C VAL A 149 -12.12 11.16 -21.85
N LEU A 150 -10.94 11.39 -22.39
CA LEU A 150 -10.72 11.69 -23.80
C LEU A 150 -10.51 10.43 -24.63
N SER A 151 -9.75 9.48 -24.07
CA SER A 151 -9.51 8.18 -24.67
C SER A 151 -9.13 7.17 -23.60
N SER A 152 -9.31 5.88 -23.89
CA SER A 152 -8.75 4.78 -23.13
C SER A 152 -8.35 3.63 -24.04
N GLY A 153 -7.44 2.77 -23.62
CA GLY A 153 -6.97 1.64 -24.40
C GLY A 153 -6.09 0.70 -23.61
N ILE A 154 -5.71 -0.38 -24.27
CA ILE A 154 -4.85 -1.42 -23.71
C ILE A 154 -3.48 -1.38 -24.39
N ILE A 155 -2.42 -1.42 -23.61
CA ILE A 155 -1.04 -1.64 -24.08
C ILE A 155 -0.73 -3.12 -23.86
N GLY A 156 -0.26 -3.79 -24.91
CA GLY A 156 0.03 -5.21 -24.85
C GLY A 156 0.91 -5.70 -26.01
N PRO A 157 1.06 -7.01 -26.18
CA PRO A 157 1.77 -7.58 -27.32
C PRO A 157 1.05 -7.26 -28.63
N ASN A 158 1.81 -7.03 -29.69
CA ASN A 158 1.25 -6.75 -31.02
C ASN A 158 0.24 -7.82 -31.43
N GLY A 159 -0.98 -7.39 -31.81
CA GLY A 159 -2.05 -8.28 -32.29
C GLY A 159 -2.81 -9.00 -31.17
N GLY A 160 -2.59 -8.64 -29.91
CA GLY A 160 -3.38 -9.15 -28.78
C GLY A 160 -4.83 -8.65 -28.82
N PRO A 161 -5.76 -9.36 -28.18
CA PRO A 161 -7.17 -8.95 -28.09
C PRO A 161 -7.30 -7.59 -27.40
N ASP A 162 -8.13 -6.70 -27.94
CA ASP A 162 -8.38 -5.34 -27.43
C ASP A 162 -7.13 -4.45 -27.30
N VAL A 163 -5.95 -4.91 -27.75
CA VAL A 163 -4.71 -4.13 -27.69
C VAL A 163 -4.79 -2.94 -28.62
N THR A 164 -4.74 -1.75 -28.05
CA THR A 164 -4.72 -0.47 -28.77
C THR A 164 -3.29 -0.09 -29.16
N TYR A 165 -2.35 -0.32 -28.26
CA TYR A 165 -0.94 0.04 -28.44
C TYR A 165 -0.08 -1.22 -28.28
N GLY A 166 0.45 -1.72 -29.39
CA GLY A 166 1.25 -2.93 -29.42
C GLY A 166 2.73 -2.68 -29.12
N LEU A 167 3.35 -3.57 -28.32
CA LEU A 167 4.79 -3.59 -28.03
C LEU A 167 5.38 -4.97 -28.35
N THR A 168 6.64 -4.99 -28.82
CA THR A 168 7.38 -6.23 -29.04
C THR A 168 8.87 -6.01 -28.73
N PRO A 169 9.50 -6.79 -27.82
CA PRO A 169 8.87 -7.77 -26.95
C PRO A 169 8.00 -7.11 -25.88
N TYR A 170 6.95 -7.80 -25.43
CA TYR A 170 6.12 -7.33 -24.33
C TYR A 170 6.67 -7.88 -23.00
N PRO A 171 6.93 -7.03 -21.99
CA PRO A 171 7.75 -7.41 -20.84
C PRO A 171 6.98 -7.85 -19.59
N SER A 172 5.65 -8.01 -19.65
CA SER A 172 4.80 -8.28 -18.47
C SER A 172 3.83 -9.43 -18.76
N ASP A 173 3.36 -10.09 -17.73
CA ASP A 173 2.26 -11.04 -17.72
C ASP A 173 0.89 -10.38 -17.60
N HIS A 174 0.84 -9.07 -17.29
CA HIS A 174 -0.35 -8.22 -17.39
C HIS A 174 -0.34 -7.35 -18.63
N LEU A 175 -1.52 -7.00 -19.14
CA LEU A 175 -1.69 -5.87 -20.06
C LEU A 175 -1.86 -4.58 -19.25
N ALA A 176 -1.38 -3.45 -19.79
CA ALA A 176 -1.52 -2.18 -19.13
C ALA A 176 -2.72 -1.39 -19.67
N VAL A 177 -3.49 -0.76 -18.79
CA VAL A 177 -4.52 0.22 -19.17
C VAL A 177 -3.89 1.59 -19.30
N VAL A 178 -4.22 2.31 -20.36
CA VAL A 178 -3.86 3.72 -20.57
C VAL A 178 -5.10 4.54 -20.80
N SER A 179 -5.18 5.72 -20.17
CA SER A 179 -6.27 6.67 -20.40
C SER A 179 -5.75 8.09 -20.50
N GLU A 180 -6.31 8.83 -21.43
CA GLU A 180 -6.13 10.27 -21.53
C GLU A 180 -7.34 10.95 -20.89
N ILE A 181 -7.08 11.76 -19.86
CA ILE A 181 -8.11 12.43 -19.07
C ILE A 181 -7.82 13.91 -18.91
N GLU A 182 -8.86 14.73 -18.89
CA GLU A 182 -8.76 16.16 -18.64
C GLU A 182 -8.99 16.44 -17.17
N ILE A 183 -7.94 16.84 -16.46
CA ILE A 183 -7.97 17.18 -15.04
C ILE A 183 -7.87 18.70 -14.89
N VAL A 184 -8.75 19.27 -14.07
CA VAL A 184 -8.61 20.66 -13.60
C VAL A 184 -7.85 20.62 -12.27
N PRO A 185 -6.54 20.89 -12.27
CA PRO A 185 -5.73 20.82 -11.06
C PRO A 185 -6.05 21.98 -10.12
N VAL A 186 -5.70 21.82 -8.84
CA VAL A 186 -5.96 22.80 -7.78
C VAL A 186 -4.67 23.35 -7.19
N GLU A 187 -4.78 24.46 -6.47
CA GLU A 187 -3.66 24.97 -5.68
C GLU A 187 -3.23 23.91 -4.65
N PRO A 188 -1.91 23.72 -4.45
CA PRO A 188 -1.40 22.78 -3.48
C PRO A 188 -1.89 23.11 -2.08
N PRO A 189 -2.31 22.10 -1.29
CA PRO A 189 -2.61 22.30 0.13
C PRO A 189 -1.33 22.62 0.91
N ALA A 190 -1.50 23.12 2.13
CA ALA A 190 -0.39 23.17 3.10
C ALA A 190 0.21 21.76 3.25
N TYR A 191 1.53 21.67 3.20
CA TYR A 191 2.23 20.39 3.15
C TYR A 191 3.53 20.45 3.94
N ILE A 192 3.87 19.35 4.61
CA ILE A 192 5.16 19.14 5.23
C ILE A 192 5.54 17.65 5.20
N ALA A 193 6.79 17.34 4.87
CA ALA A 193 7.30 15.98 4.92
C ALA A 193 8.79 15.97 5.27
N ALA A 194 9.17 15.15 6.24
CA ALA A 194 10.55 14.74 6.43
C ALA A 194 10.95 13.78 5.29
N ASN A 195 12.16 13.91 4.74
CA ASN A 195 12.62 13.08 3.63
C ASN A 195 12.98 11.64 4.04
N LYS A 196 13.04 11.36 5.35
CA LYS A 196 13.24 10.01 5.91
C LYS A 196 12.38 9.84 7.17
N VAL A 197 12.05 8.61 7.50
CA VAL A 197 11.36 8.26 8.76
C VAL A 197 12.37 8.11 9.92
N ARG A 198 13.63 7.78 9.61
CA ARG A 198 14.71 7.51 10.58
C ARG A 198 15.97 8.29 10.23
N TYR A 199 16.51 8.97 11.23
CA TYR A 199 17.78 9.70 11.20
C TYR A 199 18.69 9.20 12.32
N GLU A 200 20.00 9.19 12.09
CA GLU A 200 20.97 9.05 13.16
C GLU A 200 21.32 10.41 13.76
N GLN A 201 21.67 10.45 15.04
CA GLN A 201 22.17 11.69 15.63
C GLN A 201 23.39 12.21 14.85
N GLY A 202 23.28 13.45 14.38
CA GLY A 202 24.27 14.09 13.52
C GLY A 202 23.87 14.12 12.03
N ASP A 203 22.84 13.39 11.62
CA ASP A 203 22.30 13.50 10.26
C ASP A 203 21.64 14.88 10.03
N PHE A 204 21.49 15.24 8.77
CA PHE A 204 20.68 16.35 8.35
C PHE A 204 19.23 15.89 8.08
N LEU A 205 18.30 16.49 8.81
CA LEU A 205 16.86 16.37 8.59
C LEU A 205 16.46 17.36 7.50
N ASN A 206 16.09 16.87 6.32
CA ASN A 206 15.51 17.67 5.26
C ASN A 206 13.99 17.58 5.33
N VAL A 207 13.34 18.73 5.44
CA VAL A 207 11.89 18.88 5.52
C VAL A 207 11.41 19.62 4.29
N ALA A 208 10.69 18.93 3.39
CA ALA A 208 10.00 19.55 2.27
C ALA A 208 8.67 20.15 2.75
N TYR A 209 8.26 21.28 2.17
CA TYR A 209 7.04 21.97 2.59
C TYR A 209 6.38 22.73 1.43
N HIS A 210 5.08 23.01 1.61
CA HIS A 210 4.36 24.09 0.96
C HIS A 210 3.67 24.93 2.04
N ALA A 211 4.02 26.20 2.12
CA ALA A 211 3.56 27.17 3.12
C ALA A 211 2.71 28.26 2.44
N PRO A 212 1.37 28.14 2.42
CA PRO A 212 0.51 29.02 1.64
C PRO A 212 0.50 30.49 2.09
N LYS A 213 0.82 30.75 3.37
CA LYS A 213 0.76 32.10 3.97
C LYS A 213 2.12 32.75 4.18
N GLY A 214 3.21 32.08 3.83
CA GLY A 214 4.55 32.65 3.82
C GLY A 214 5.03 33.11 5.19
N ASP A 215 5.19 34.40 5.38
CA ASP A 215 5.80 35.01 6.56
C ASP A 215 5.11 34.68 7.89
N GLU A 216 3.82 34.32 7.82
CA GLU A 216 3.03 33.90 8.99
C GLU A 216 3.19 32.41 9.29
N ASP A 217 3.83 31.66 8.38
CA ASP A 217 4.07 30.25 8.50
C ASP A 217 5.44 29.96 9.11
N SER A 218 5.54 28.91 9.90
CA SER A 218 6.81 28.45 10.45
C SER A 218 6.87 26.92 10.53
N ILE A 219 8.07 26.37 10.33
CA ILE A 219 8.33 24.94 10.51
C ILE A 219 9.05 24.74 11.83
N ARG A 220 8.52 23.85 12.66
CA ARG A 220 8.99 23.60 14.01
C ARG A 220 9.23 22.12 14.23
N ILE A 221 10.32 21.78 14.93
CA ILE A 221 10.64 20.41 15.31
C ILE A 221 10.32 20.24 16.78
N VAL A 222 9.45 19.27 17.09
CA VAL A 222 8.99 18.96 18.45
C VAL A 222 9.06 17.48 18.74
N LYS A 223 9.10 17.08 20.00
CA LYS A 223 8.80 15.70 20.37
C LYS A 223 7.33 15.37 20.10
N VAL A 224 7.04 14.12 19.76
CA VAL A 224 5.65 13.67 19.60
C VAL A 224 4.89 13.91 20.90
N GLY A 225 3.77 14.62 20.78
CA GLY A 225 2.90 14.98 21.91
C GLY A 225 3.13 16.36 22.51
N ASP A 226 4.25 17.01 22.19
CA ASP A 226 4.52 18.37 22.65
C ASP A 226 3.75 19.43 21.85
N ASP A 227 3.46 20.55 22.48
CA ASP A 227 2.87 21.72 21.82
C ASP A 227 3.92 22.45 20.97
N PRO A 228 3.78 22.45 19.63
CA PRO A 228 4.79 23.05 18.76
C PRO A 228 4.92 24.58 18.91
N ILE A 229 3.92 25.25 19.49
CA ILE A 229 3.97 26.68 19.71
C ILE A 229 4.81 27.00 20.95
N LYS A 230 4.73 26.18 21.99
CA LYS A 230 5.36 26.40 23.29
C LYS A 230 6.65 25.64 23.51
N GLN A 231 6.80 24.48 22.84
CA GLN A 231 7.82 23.48 23.17
C GLN A 231 8.70 23.09 21.96
N ALA A 232 8.80 23.97 20.95
CA ALA A 232 9.69 23.70 19.82
C ALA A 232 11.15 23.55 20.27
N MET A 233 11.76 22.42 19.91
CA MET A 233 13.16 22.11 20.27
C MET A 233 14.17 22.74 19.31
N VAL A 234 13.77 23.01 18.08
CA VAL A 234 14.61 23.57 17.02
C VAL A 234 13.95 24.82 16.46
N ALA A 235 14.73 25.82 16.16
CA ALA A 235 14.27 27.12 15.62
C ALA A 235 13.51 26.88 14.30
N SER A 236 12.37 27.57 14.20
CA SER A 236 11.57 27.62 12.97
C SER A 236 12.16 28.68 12.03
N ALA A 237 12.06 28.45 10.72
CA ALA A 237 12.32 29.44 9.70
C ALA A 237 10.99 29.92 9.08
N PRO A 238 10.79 31.25 8.91
CA PRO A 238 9.65 31.76 8.14
C PRO A 238 9.73 31.28 6.69
N GLN A 239 8.59 31.14 6.04
CA GLN A 239 8.48 30.68 4.67
C GLN A 239 7.78 31.74 3.80
N GLU A 240 8.16 31.81 2.54
CA GLU A 240 7.48 32.67 1.58
C GLU A 240 6.15 32.03 1.14
N ALA A 241 5.13 32.85 0.92
CA ALA A 241 3.82 32.42 0.48
C ALA A 241 3.86 31.69 -0.88
N GLY A 242 3.08 30.63 -1.01
CA GLY A 242 2.93 29.87 -2.24
C GLY A 242 4.18 29.13 -2.68
N PHE A 243 5.16 28.97 -1.81
CA PHE A 243 6.44 28.38 -2.16
C PHE A 243 6.56 26.92 -1.74
N PHE A 244 7.00 26.08 -2.68
CA PHE A 244 7.53 24.75 -2.36
C PHE A 244 9.01 24.88 -2.08
N GLY A 245 9.42 24.46 -0.90
CA GLY A 245 10.81 24.51 -0.50
C GLY A 245 11.22 23.34 0.37
N ALA A 246 12.48 23.36 0.78
CA ALA A 246 13.01 22.46 1.77
C ALA A 246 13.86 23.22 2.78
N LEU A 247 13.71 22.86 4.05
CA LEU A 247 14.58 23.31 5.13
C LEU A 247 15.42 22.16 5.64
N THR A 248 16.64 22.48 6.04
CA THR A 248 17.58 21.52 6.62
C THR A 248 17.82 21.85 8.08
N PHE A 249 17.62 20.86 8.95
CA PHE A 249 17.89 20.95 10.39
C PHE A 249 18.95 19.93 10.77
N GLY A 250 19.88 20.31 11.65
CA GLY A 250 20.82 19.35 12.24
C GLY A 250 20.16 18.55 13.36
N THR A 251 20.37 17.22 13.38
CA THR A 251 19.81 16.35 14.42
C THR A 251 20.74 16.15 15.62
N GLN A 252 21.94 16.73 15.64
CA GLN A 252 22.95 16.54 16.71
C GLN A 252 22.46 16.99 18.09
N MET A 253 21.56 17.97 18.15
CA MET A 253 20.99 18.48 19.41
C MET A 253 19.69 17.78 19.82
N LEU A 254 19.17 16.88 18.96
CA LEU A 254 17.97 16.12 19.28
C LEU A 254 18.33 14.85 20.04
N PRO A 255 17.85 14.63 21.28
CA PRO A 255 17.98 13.34 21.94
C PRO A 255 17.37 12.19 21.12
N VAL A 256 17.78 10.95 21.38
CA VAL A 256 17.11 9.78 20.77
C VAL A 256 15.63 9.79 21.11
N GLY A 257 14.77 9.62 20.10
CA GLY A 257 13.32 9.68 20.29
C GLY A 257 12.53 9.88 19.03
N LYS A 258 11.20 9.98 19.20
CA LYS A 258 10.25 10.26 18.13
C LYS A 258 9.87 11.74 18.10
N TYR A 259 9.93 12.33 16.93
CA TYR A 259 9.72 13.74 16.68
C TYR A 259 8.69 13.96 15.58
N GLU A 260 8.25 15.23 15.48
CA GLU A 260 7.43 15.72 14.37
C GLU A 260 8.03 17.03 13.84
N ALA A 261 8.12 17.14 12.53
CA ALA A 261 8.19 18.42 11.85
C ALA A 261 6.75 18.93 11.70
N VAL A 262 6.48 20.13 12.16
CA VAL A 262 5.13 20.71 12.19
C VAL A 262 5.13 22.02 11.43
N LEU A 263 4.24 22.15 10.45
CA LEU A 263 3.92 23.42 9.82
C LEU A 263 2.87 24.14 10.68
N VAL A 264 3.24 25.31 11.16
CA VAL A 264 2.38 26.20 11.96
C VAL A 264 2.02 27.41 11.12
N SER A 265 0.73 27.69 10.95
CA SER A 265 0.18 28.83 10.23
C SER A 265 -0.85 29.53 11.10
N ASP A 266 -0.83 30.87 11.20
CA ASP A 266 -1.71 31.66 12.08
C ASP A 266 -1.73 31.15 13.55
N GLY A 267 -0.59 30.68 14.04
CA GLY A 267 -0.51 30.09 15.39
C GLY A 267 -1.24 28.76 15.55
N LYS A 268 -1.62 28.09 14.45
CA LYS A 268 -2.28 26.77 14.44
C LYS A 268 -1.42 25.75 13.76
N ASN A 269 -1.52 24.50 14.24
CA ASN A 269 -0.90 23.38 13.58
C ASN A 269 -1.71 23.00 12.35
N VAL A 270 -1.12 23.04 11.16
CA VAL A 270 -1.83 22.73 9.92
C VAL A 270 -1.41 21.39 9.32
N GLN A 271 -0.12 21.02 9.44
CA GLN A 271 0.39 19.73 8.94
C GLN A 271 1.53 19.23 9.81
N ARG A 272 1.71 17.90 9.87
CA ARG A 272 2.74 17.22 10.66
C ARG A 272 3.39 16.09 9.86
N SER A 273 4.69 15.88 10.06
CA SER A 273 5.45 14.76 9.54
C SER A 273 6.30 14.13 10.64
N ALA A 274 5.98 12.91 11.02
CA ALA A 274 6.69 12.20 12.08
C ALA A 274 8.00 11.59 11.57
N PHE A 275 9.03 11.59 12.43
CA PHE A 275 10.32 10.94 12.19
C PHE A 275 10.96 10.49 13.50
N TRP A 276 11.99 9.67 13.38
CA TRP A 276 12.77 9.19 14.53
C TRP A 276 14.21 9.67 14.45
N VAL A 277 14.79 9.98 15.61
CA VAL A 277 16.22 10.15 15.79
C VAL A 277 16.70 8.95 16.62
N VAL A 278 17.67 8.20 16.10
CA VAL A 278 18.33 7.09 16.80
C VAL A 278 19.78 7.44 17.09
N ALA A 279 20.41 6.70 17.98
CA ALA A 279 21.84 6.88 18.27
C ALA A 279 22.67 6.63 16.99
N LYS A 280 23.78 7.35 16.85
CA LYS A 280 24.69 7.16 15.72
C LYS A 280 25.21 5.71 15.69
N GLY A 281 25.12 5.08 14.51
CA GLY A 281 25.51 3.68 14.31
C GLY A 281 24.54 2.65 14.90
N ALA A 282 23.32 3.07 15.30
CA ALA A 282 22.32 2.13 15.82
C ALA A 282 21.90 1.14 14.74
N ILE A 283 21.95 -0.15 15.06
CA ILE A 283 21.51 -1.25 14.19
C ILE A 283 20.17 -1.82 14.67
N PRO A 284 19.37 -2.42 13.79
CA PRO A 284 18.15 -3.10 14.17
C PRO A 284 18.38 -4.17 15.23
N LYS A 285 17.45 -4.27 16.18
CA LYS A 285 17.39 -5.32 17.19
C LYS A 285 16.01 -5.93 17.20
N ILE A 286 15.92 -7.23 17.46
CA ILE A 286 14.66 -7.94 17.62
C ILE A 286 14.74 -8.85 18.84
N ASN A 287 13.65 -8.94 19.59
CA ASN A 287 13.52 -9.81 20.75
C ASN A 287 12.14 -10.46 20.79
N SER A 288 12.11 -11.65 21.37
CA SER A 288 10.87 -12.29 21.83
C SER A 288 10.75 -12.11 23.34
N ASN A 289 9.53 -11.99 23.87
CA ASN A 289 9.31 -11.77 25.31
C ASN A 289 9.70 -12.98 26.18
N LYS A 290 9.85 -14.17 25.57
CA LYS A 290 10.31 -15.39 26.22
C LYS A 290 11.35 -16.11 25.36
N SER A 291 12.17 -16.95 25.96
CA SER A 291 13.05 -17.88 25.25
C SER A 291 12.40 -19.24 24.99
N THR A 292 11.30 -19.56 25.71
CA THR A 292 10.56 -20.81 25.57
C THR A 292 9.07 -20.56 25.70
N TYR A 293 8.29 -21.17 24.80
CA TYR A 293 6.84 -21.09 24.70
C TYR A 293 6.24 -22.49 24.70
N ALA A 294 5.03 -22.65 25.23
CA ALA A 294 4.23 -23.83 25.00
C ALA A 294 3.64 -23.82 23.58
N ALA A 295 3.30 -24.99 23.03
CA ALA A 295 2.60 -25.08 21.76
C ALA A 295 1.27 -24.28 21.81
N GLY A 296 1.02 -23.43 20.81
CA GLY A 296 -0.15 -22.56 20.73
C GLY A 296 -0.10 -21.29 21.59
N GLU A 297 0.97 -21.08 22.37
CA GLU A 297 1.17 -19.85 23.12
C GLU A 297 1.51 -18.68 22.18
N SER A 298 0.92 -17.50 22.44
CA SER A 298 1.20 -16.29 21.66
C SER A 298 2.63 -15.80 21.87
N ILE A 299 3.32 -15.46 20.79
CA ILE A 299 4.69 -14.97 20.76
C ILE A 299 4.68 -13.45 20.61
N ILE A 300 5.14 -12.74 21.64
CA ILE A 300 5.27 -11.29 21.60
C ILE A 300 6.67 -10.94 21.13
N VAL A 301 6.74 -10.22 20.03
CA VAL A 301 7.99 -9.80 19.39
C VAL A 301 8.11 -8.28 19.48
N THR A 302 9.26 -7.79 19.91
CA THR A 302 9.61 -6.36 19.94
C THR A 302 10.82 -6.09 19.06
N TRP A 303 10.85 -4.90 18.45
CA TRP A 303 12.02 -4.46 17.70
C TRP A 303 12.37 -3.02 18.02
N GLU A 304 13.63 -2.68 17.84
CA GLU A 304 14.19 -1.35 18.06
C GLU A 304 15.20 -0.99 16.97
N ASN A 305 15.33 0.30 16.70
CA ASN A 305 16.29 0.89 15.76
C ASN A 305 16.17 0.36 14.32
N ALA A 306 15.01 -0.15 13.94
CA ALA A 306 14.77 -0.65 12.60
C ALA A 306 15.01 0.43 11.52
N TYR A 307 15.32 0.01 10.29
CA TYR A 307 15.57 0.95 9.19
C TYR A 307 14.31 1.69 8.74
N ALA A 308 13.13 1.19 9.14
CA ALA A 308 11.82 1.77 8.87
C ALA A 308 11.51 1.93 7.37
N ARG A 309 11.92 0.97 6.56
CA ARG A 309 11.51 0.89 5.15
C ARG A 309 10.07 0.41 5.07
N LYS A 310 9.39 0.81 4.01
CA LYS A 310 7.95 0.55 3.84
C LYS A 310 7.59 -0.93 3.96
N PHE A 311 8.43 -1.79 3.39
CA PHE A 311 8.21 -3.23 3.30
C PHE A 311 9.14 -4.04 4.23
N ASP A 312 9.65 -3.43 5.30
CA ASP A 312 10.31 -4.19 6.36
C ASP A 312 9.30 -5.10 7.07
N TRP A 313 9.67 -6.34 7.30
CA TRP A 313 8.77 -7.35 7.86
C TRP A 313 9.45 -8.25 8.88
N ILE A 314 8.63 -8.93 9.67
CA ILE A 314 9.07 -9.87 10.70
C ILE A 314 8.41 -11.21 10.41
N GLY A 315 9.20 -12.28 10.41
CA GLY A 315 8.71 -13.63 10.23
C GLY A 315 9.29 -14.60 11.28
N ILE A 316 8.58 -15.71 11.49
CA ILE A 316 9.01 -16.83 12.32
C ILE A 316 9.48 -17.96 11.42
N PHE A 317 10.69 -18.46 11.67
CA PHE A 317 11.36 -19.48 10.88
C PHE A 317 11.74 -20.66 11.76
N SER A 318 11.54 -21.88 11.27
CA SER A 318 12.08 -23.07 11.92
C SER A 318 13.59 -23.16 11.67
N THR A 319 14.38 -23.36 12.72
CA THR A 319 15.84 -23.52 12.57
C THR A 319 16.26 -24.90 12.06
N SER A 320 15.35 -25.87 12.05
CA SER A 320 15.57 -27.20 11.45
C SER A 320 15.40 -27.20 9.94
N ASN A 321 14.73 -26.19 9.39
CA ASN A 321 14.62 -25.99 7.95
C ASN A 321 15.72 -25.00 7.51
N PRO A 322 16.72 -25.43 6.70
CA PRO A 322 17.76 -24.54 6.21
C PRO A 322 17.27 -23.53 5.18
N ASP A 323 16.04 -23.70 4.68
CA ASP A 323 15.45 -22.79 3.71
C ASP A 323 15.11 -21.42 4.32
N ILE A 324 15.06 -20.43 3.44
CA ILE A 324 14.72 -19.05 3.79
C ILE A 324 13.23 -18.87 4.10
N TYR A 325 12.42 -19.90 3.94
CA TYR A 325 10.96 -19.82 4.07
C TYR A 325 10.53 -19.69 5.55
N TYR A 326 9.55 -18.81 5.77
CA TYR A 326 8.87 -18.68 7.06
C TYR A 326 7.85 -19.81 7.25
N THR A 327 7.46 -20.06 8.47
CA THR A 327 6.32 -20.92 8.77
C THR A 327 5.03 -20.26 8.22
N GLN A 328 4.12 -21.07 7.71
CA GLN A 328 2.89 -20.58 7.06
C GLN A 328 2.19 -19.50 7.92
N ALA A 329 1.78 -18.41 7.27
CA ALA A 329 1.14 -17.25 7.88
C ALA A 329 1.90 -16.57 9.05
N SER A 330 3.14 -16.97 9.33
CA SER A 330 3.92 -16.42 10.45
C SER A 330 4.78 -15.23 10.05
N PHE A 331 4.18 -14.24 9.37
CA PHE A 331 4.87 -12.98 9.07
C PHE A 331 3.94 -11.78 9.16
N ALA A 332 4.51 -10.60 9.37
CA ALA A 332 3.79 -9.33 9.30
C ALA A 332 4.73 -8.17 9.00
N TYR A 333 4.24 -7.17 8.26
CA TYR A 333 4.96 -5.94 7.98
C TYR A 333 5.03 -5.02 9.20
N THR A 334 6.17 -4.37 9.39
CA THR A 334 6.41 -3.43 10.50
C THR A 334 5.79 -2.05 10.29
N LYS A 335 5.19 -1.80 9.12
CA LYS A 335 4.56 -0.52 8.73
C LYS A 335 5.53 0.67 8.88
N ALA A 336 6.77 0.48 8.47
CA ALA A 336 7.85 1.47 8.58
C ALA A 336 8.09 1.98 10.03
N ALA A 337 7.83 1.17 11.03
CA ALA A 337 8.08 1.55 12.42
C ALA A 337 9.53 1.29 12.82
N VAL A 338 10.21 2.32 13.34
CA VAL A 338 11.58 2.21 13.87
C VAL A 338 11.64 1.35 15.13
N ASN A 339 10.66 1.49 16.02
CA ASN A 339 10.47 0.66 17.21
C ASN A 339 9.03 0.18 17.21
N GLY A 340 8.80 -1.03 17.70
CA GLY A 340 7.45 -1.55 17.77
C GLY A 340 7.33 -2.89 18.46
N GLN A 341 6.09 -3.38 18.49
CA GLN A 341 5.74 -4.67 19.02
C GLN A 341 4.65 -5.28 18.13
N MET A 342 4.70 -6.59 17.98
CA MET A 342 3.61 -7.37 17.40
C MET A 342 3.42 -8.68 18.14
N VAL A 343 2.26 -9.30 17.97
CA VAL A 343 1.91 -10.56 18.60
C VAL A 343 1.60 -11.57 17.50
N PHE A 344 2.26 -12.71 17.52
CA PHE A 344 1.91 -13.84 16.66
C PHE A 344 1.06 -14.80 17.48
N THR A 345 -0.22 -14.89 17.16
CA THR A 345 -1.17 -15.84 17.75
C THR A 345 -1.13 -17.18 17.00
N SER A 346 -1.71 -18.22 17.57
CA SER A 346 -1.84 -19.51 16.88
C SER A 346 -2.61 -19.42 15.58
N GLU A 347 -3.57 -18.51 15.47
CA GLU A 347 -4.28 -18.23 14.22
C GLU A 347 -3.35 -17.66 13.14
N GLN A 348 -2.52 -16.68 13.51
CA GLN A 348 -1.54 -16.06 12.60
C GLN A 348 -0.35 -16.96 12.25
N THR A 349 -0.13 -18.03 13.01
CA THR A 349 0.89 -19.06 12.72
C THR A 349 0.33 -20.28 11.98
N GLY A 350 -0.92 -20.21 11.53
CA GLY A 350 -1.57 -21.33 10.82
C GLY A 350 -1.85 -22.53 11.72
N GLY A 351 -2.00 -22.31 13.02
CA GLY A 351 -2.14 -23.32 14.06
C GLY A 351 -1.04 -23.22 15.14
N ALA A 352 -1.05 -24.13 16.10
CA ALA A 352 0.02 -24.22 17.11
C ALA A 352 1.35 -24.60 16.42
N LEU A 353 2.40 -23.82 16.66
CA LEU A 353 3.73 -24.19 16.19
C LEU A 353 4.14 -25.53 16.82
N PRO A 354 4.64 -26.48 16.03
CA PRO A 354 5.18 -27.74 16.56
C PRO A 354 6.33 -27.51 17.55
N ALA A 355 6.54 -28.46 18.47
CA ALA A 355 7.72 -28.43 19.37
C ALA A 355 9.00 -28.39 18.52
N GLY A 356 9.90 -27.45 18.82
CA GLY A 356 11.11 -27.26 18.03
C GLY A 356 11.88 -26.00 18.36
N GLN A 357 12.94 -25.77 17.60
CA GLN A 357 13.74 -24.54 17.64
C GLN A 357 13.34 -23.60 16.54
N TYR A 358 13.13 -22.35 16.91
CA TYR A 358 12.67 -21.30 16.01
C TYR A 358 13.53 -20.04 16.11
N GLU A 359 13.39 -19.20 15.11
CA GLU A 359 14.03 -17.89 15.05
C GLU A 359 13.02 -16.86 14.52
N VAL A 360 12.81 -15.79 15.28
CA VAL A 360 12.14 -14.61 14.75
C VAL A 360 13.18 -13.74 14.05
N ARG A 361 12.90 -13.30 12.84
CA ARG A 361 13.79 -12.47 12.01
C ARG A 361 13.12 -11.18 11.62
N TYR A 362 13.90 -10.09 11.68
CA TYR A 362 13.56 -8.81 11.05
C TYR A 362 14.24 -8.77 9.69
N LEU A 363 13.46 -8.63 8.64
CA LEU A 363 13.88 -8.68 7.23
C LEU A 363 13.60 -7.34 6.56
N SER A 364 14.50 -6.96 5.65
CA SER A 364 14.49 -5.63 5.04
C SER A 364 13.80 -5.62 3.69
N ASP A 365 12.88 -4.68 3.53
CA ASP A 365 12.37 -4.19 2.25
C ASP A 365 11.91 -5.29 1.30
N ASP A 366 10.98 -6.13 1.80
CA ASP A 366 10.38 -7.27 1.08
C ASP A 366 11.41 -8.32 0.57
N SER A 367 12.60 -8.28 1.11
CA SER A 367 13.67 -9.24 0.82
C SER A 367 13.85 -10.24 1.95
N TYR A 368 14.66 -11.26 1.73
CA TYR A 368 15.09 -12.21 2.76
C TYR A 368 16.42 -11.81 3.43
N ILE A 369 16.83 -10.54 3.31
CA ILE A 369 18.01 -10.01 4.00
C ILE A 369 17.69 -9.83 5.48
N VAL A 370 18.30 -10.66 6.33
CA VAL A 370 18.11 -10.64 7.78
C VAL A 370 18.91 -9.48 8.37
N SER A 371 18.23 -8.51 8.97
CA SER A 371 18.83 -7.37 9.66
C SER A 371 18.98 -7.59 11.17
N ALA A 372 18.13 -8.43 11.75
CA ALA A 372 18.23 -8.88 13.14
C ALA A 372 17.48 -10.20 13.32
N ALA A 373 17.92 -11.03 14.27
CA ALA A 373 17.28 -12.30 14.58
C ALA A 373 17.37 -12.65 16.06
N LYS A 374 16.39 -13.44 16.55
CA LYS A 374 16.33 -13.97 17.92
C LYS A 374 15.78 -15.39 17.94
N LYS A 375 16.53 -16.30 18.54
CA LYS A 375 16.12 -17.70 18.72
C LYS A 375 15.21 -17.89 19.94
N PHE A 376 14.28 -18.83 19.81
CA PHE A 376 13.42 -19.31 20.89
C PHE A 376 13.04 -20.78 20.67
N THR A 377 12.48 -21.41 21.70
CA THR A 377 12.06 -22.83 21.69
C THR A 377 10.55 -22.92 21.88
N VAL A 378 9.90 -23.83 21.18
CA VAL A 378 8.52 -24.26 21.44
C VAL A 378 8.57 -25.66 22.04
N THR A 379 7.94 -25.85 23.21
CA THR A 379 7.77 -27.14 23.87
C THR A 379 6.36 -27.67 23.64
N PRO A 380 6.14 -28.99 23.77
CA PRO A 380 4.83 -29.63 23.66
C PRO A 380 3.77 -29.01 24.55
#